data_633995ad712c3f1b205667614536b328
#
_entry.id   633995ad712c3f1b205667614536b328
#
_cell.length_a   1.000
_cell.length_b   1.000
_cell.length_c   1.000
_cell.angle_alpha   90.00
_cell.angle_beta   90.00
_cell.angle_gamma   90.00
#
_symmetry.space_group_name_H-M   'P 1'
#
loop_
_entity.id
_entity.type
_entity.pdbx_description
1 polymer ?
#
loop_
_entity_poly.entity_id
_entity_poly.type
_entity_poly.pdbx_seq_one_letter_code
_entity_poly.pdbx_strand_id
1 'polypeptide(L)'
;MDLLPVVLPVLLGLTSGKPSLPADLTPLRESLQRTVTLSARFEQTKHLKALQDQLVTTGQLHYRRGGRLIWHTDPPSESDLVLEGTTATLKMAGMSSAQAFDLSSEPGMGKVFETLRAVLEADLERLTPLFELKVVRSRPLGVSLKPRNEALARVLEGIQLDFDARYRLLQVSLREPDGDRTDIAFRDHVIETAGP
;
A
#
# COMPACT_ATOMS: atom_id res chain seq x y z
N MET A 1 -20.26 -22.05 61.15
CA MET A 1 -19.64 -20.69 60.99
C MET A 1 -18.84 -20.79 59.69
N ASP A 2 -19.56 -20.59 58.59
CA ASP A 2 -19.02 -20.73 57.25
C ASP A 2 -18.85 -19.35 56.61
N LEU A 3 -17.62 -18.95 56.36
CA LEU A 3 -17.27 -17.74 55.65
C LEU A 3 -16.99 -18.12 54.21
N LEU A 4 -17.97 -17.92 53.32
CA LEU A 4 -17.80 -17.94 51.88
C LEU A 4 -17.17 -16.67 51.40
N PRO A 5 -16.07 -16.71 50.62
CA PRO A 5 -15.59 -15.53 49.89
C PRO A 5 -16.41 -15.34 48.61
N VAL A 6 -17.04 -14.20 48.50
CA VAL A 6 -17.69 -13.70 47.29
C VAL A 6 -16.62 -13.39 46.28
N VAL A 7 -16.49 -14.24 45.26
CA VAL A 7 -15.68 -13.96 44.08
C VAL A 7 -16.48 -13.11 43.12
N LEU A 8 -16.15 -11.83 43.07
CA LEU A 8 -16.68 -10.89 42.07
C LEU A 8 -16.01 -11.16 40.71
N PRO A 9 -16.74 -11.47 39.63
CA PRO A 9 -16.13 -11.58 38.32
C PRO A 9 -15.81 -10.17 37.81
N VAL A 10 -14.53 -9.85 37.71
CA VAL A 10 -14.06 -8.70 36.95
C VAL A 10 -14.36 -8.96 35.50
N LEU A 11 -15.46 -8.40 35.00
CA LEU A 11 -15.75 -8.33 33.57
C LEU A 11 -14.75 -7.36 32.95
N LEU A 12 -13.59 -7.87 32.49
CA LEU A 12 -12.76 -7.13 31.54
C LEU A 12 -13.55 -7.04 30.24
N GLY A 13 -14.17 -5.88 30.05
CA GLY A 13 -14.76 -5.50 28.78
C GLY A 13 -13.70 -5.46 27.69
N LEU A 14 -13.55 -6.56 26.94
CA LEU A 14 -12.86 -6.57 25.68
C LEU A 14 -13.70 -5.75 24.69
N THR A 15 -13.46 -4.44 24.65
CA THR A 15 -13.94 -3.59 23.57
C THR A 15 -13.20 -4.02 22.31
N SER A 16 -13.79 -4.95 21.55
CA SER A 16 -13.43 -5.21 20.17
C SER A 16 -13.81 -4.00 19.32
N GLY A 17 -13.10 -2.88 19.52
CA GLY A 17 -13.17 -1.75 18.63
C GLY A 17 -12.70 -2.18 17.25
N LYS A 18 -13.50 -1.97 16.20
CA LYS A 18 -13.01 -2.07 14.82
C LYS A 18 -11.76 -1.20 14.72
N PRO A 19 -10.66 -1.70 14.10
CA PRO A 19 -9.48 -0.89 13.91
C PRO A 19 -9.87 0.38 13.13
N SER A 20 -9.69 1.53 13.75
CA SER A 20 -10.00 2.84 13.16
C SER A 20 -8.72 3.50 12.65
N LEU A 21 -8.89 4.34 11.62
CA LEU A 21 -7.80 5.16 11.11
C LEU A 21 -7.35 6.17 12.19
N PRO A 22 -6.03 6.33 12.43
CA PRO A 22 -5.51 7.39 13.28
C PRO A 22 -6.03 8.78 12.87
N ALA A 23 -6.46 9.58 13.82
CA ALA A 23 -7.09 10.89 13.56
C ALA A 23 -6.15 11.88 12.83
N ASP A 24 -4.86 11.76 13.04
CA ASP A 24 -3.81 12.56 12.38
C ASP A 24 -3.62 12.24 10.89
N LEU A 25 -4.25 11.18 10.38
CA LEU A 25 -4.33 10.86 8.95
C LEU A 25 -5.55 11.48 8.24
N THR A 26 -6.42 12.18 8.96
CA THR A 26 -7.60 12.85 8.36
C THR A 26 -7.23 13.80 7.22
N PRO A 27 -6.24 14.71 7.34
CA PRO A 27 -5.88 15.61 6.24
C PRO A 27 -5.37 14.89 5.00
N LEU A 28 -4.62 13.79 5.17
CA LEU A 28 -4.20 12.93 4.07
C LEU A 28 -5.43 12.34 3.36
N ARG A 29 -6.33 11.72 4.12
CA ARG A 29 -7.56 11.14 3.58
C ARG A 29 -8.37 12.15 2.77
N GLU A 30 -8.59 13.34 3.30
CA GLU A 30 -9.34 14.40 2.63
C GLU A 30 -8.66 14.86 1.33
N SER A 31 -7.34 15.02 1.34
CA SER A 31 -6.56 15.36 0.14
C SER A 31 -6.75 14.31 -0.96
N LEU A 32 -6.64 13.05 -0.57
CA LEU A 32 -6.68 11.94 -1.52
C LEU A 32 -8.10 11.65 -2.01
N GLN A 33 -9.13 11.87 -1.18
CA GLN A 33 -10.53 11.76 -1.59
C GLN A 33 -10.92 12.76 -2.69
N ARG A 34 -10.25 13.89 -2.80
CA ARG A 34 -10.48 14.88 -3.88
C ARG A 34 -9.79 14.51 -5.19
N THR A 35 -8.81 13.62 -5.18
CA THR A 35 -8.08 13.22 -6.39
C THR A 35 -9.00 12.43 -7.33
N VAL A 36 -9.15 12.88 -8.57
CA VAL A 36 -9.90 12.21 -9.64
C VAL A 36 -8.95 11.40 -10.51
N THR A 37 -7.87 12.03 -10.97
CA THR A 37 -6.80 11.36 -11.70
C THR A 37 -5.45 11.70 -11.09
N LEU A 38 -4.52 10.79 -11.23
CA LEU A 38 -3.12 10.94 -10.84
C LEU A 38 -2.25 10.33 -11.91
N SER A 39 -1.27 11.08 -12.38
CA SER A 39 -0.15 10.55 -13.16
C SER A 39 1.15 10.93 -12.49
N ALA A 40 2.12 10.02 -12.50
CA ALA A 40 3.46 10.27 -11.97
C ALA A 40 4.49 9.40 -12.70
N ARG A 41 5.72 9.87 -12.78
CA ARG A 41 6.86 9.00 -13.10
C ARG A 41 7.34 8.32 -11.82
N PHE A 42 7.81 7.09 -11.94
CA PHE A 42 8.45 6.40 -10.84
C PHE A 42 9.85 5.90 -11.20
N GLU A 43 10.65 5.74 -10.17
CA GLU A 43 11.89 4.99 -10.17
C GLU A 43 11.80 3.96 -9.03
N GLN A 44 11.90 2.69 -9.39
CA GLN A 44 11.88 1.58 -8.45
C GLN A 44 13.27 0.98 -8.34
N THR A 45 13.79 0.89 -7.12
CA THR A 45 15.06 0.22 -6.82
C THR A 45 14.77 -0.98 -5.93
N LYS A 46 15.04 -2.18 -6.41
CA LYS A 46 15.01 -3.41 -5.61
C LYS A 46 16.42 -3.75 -5.15
N HIS A 47 16.61 -3.75 -3.83
CA HIS A 47 17.84 -4.17 -3.17
C HIS A 47 17.73 -5.64 -2.80
N LEU A 48 18.56 -6.48 -3.42
CA LEU A 48 18.61 -7.92 -3.16
C LEU A 48 19.75 -8.21 -2.18
N LYS A 49 19.43 -8.50 -0.94
CA LYS A 49 20.44 -8.75 0.13
C LYS A 49 21.42 -9.86 -0.25
N ALA A 50 20.92 -10.92 -0.90
CA ALA A 50 21.74 -12.07 -1.26
C ALA A 50 22.78 -11.77 -2.36
N LEU A 51 22.52 -10.79 -3.23
CA LEU A 51 23.34 -10.51 -4.40
C LEU A 51 24.23 -9.27 -4.25
N GLN A 52 24.01 -8.45 -3.22
CA GLN A 52 24.60 -7.11 -3.05
C GLN A 52 24.35 -6.19 -4.28
N ASP A 53 23.40 -6.57 -5.14
CA ASP A 53 23.05 -5.88 -6.36
C ASP A 53 21.74 -5.11 -6.19
N GLN A 54 21.57 -4.10 -7.07
CA GLN A 54 20.36 -3.31 -7.14
C GLN A 54 19.77 -3.45 -8.56
N LEU A 55 18.47 -3.71 -8.61
CA LEU A 55 17.72 -3.67 -9.85
C LEU A 55 16.94 -2.34 -9.89
N VAL A 56 17.26 -1.51 -10.87
CA VAL A 56 16.59 -0.22 -11.05
C VAL A 56 15.68 -0.31 -12.28
N THR A 57 14.43 0.06 -12.10
CA THR A 57 13.45 0.20 -13.17
C THR A 57 12.78 1.56 -13.08
N THR A 58 12.41 2.14 -14.22
CA THR A 58 11.65 3.40 -14.30
C THR A 58 10.34 3.17 -15.02
N GLY A 59 9.43 4.11 -14.89
CA GLY A 59 8.16 4.00 -15.59
C GLY A 59 7.18 5.10 -15.24
N GLN A 60 5.91 4.83 -15.54
CA GLN A 60 4.82 5.76 -15.35
C GLN A 60 3.65 5.06 -14.66
N LEU A 61 3.06 5.78 -13.71
CA LEU A 61 1.82 5.42 -13.04
C LEU A 61 0.70 6.31 -13.57
N HIS A 62 -0.42 5.71 -13.96
CA HIS A 62 -1.66 6.41 -14.24
C HIS A 62 -2.79 5.80 -13.41
N TYR A 63 -3.48 6.63 -12.67
CA TYR A 63 -4.60 6.22 -11.83
C TYR A 63 -5.82 7.09 -12.11
N ARG A 64 -7.00 6.46 -12.17
CA ARG A 64 -8.31 7.10 -12.17
C ARG A 64 -9.17 6.53 -11.05
N ARG A 65 -9.73 7.39 -10.22
CA ARG A 65 -10.60 7.00 -9.11
C ARG A 65 -11.78 6.15 -9.57
N GLY A 66 -12.00 5.04 -8.88
CA GLY A 66 -13.09 4.10 -9.20
C GLY A 66 -12.95 3.38 -10.53
N GLY A 67 -11.79 3.48 -11.20
CA GLY A 67 -11.54 2.88 -12.48
C GLY A 67 -10.24 2.09 -12.52
N ARG A 68 -9.35 2.53 -13.39
CA ARG A 68 -8.14 1.81 -13.77
C ARG A 68 -6.89 2.40 -13.12
N LEU A 69 -5.98 1.52 -12.67
CA LEU A 69 -4.59 1.85 -12.37
C LEU A 69 -3.71 1.17 -13.42
N ILE A 70 -2.85 1.92 -14.07
CA ILE A 70 -1.88 1.44 -15.04
C ILE A 70 -0.48 1.71 -14.49
N TRP A 71 0.33 0.66 -14.39
CA TRP A 71 1.72 0.70 -14.03
C TRP A 71 2.55 0.27 -15.24
N HIS A 72 3.10 1.23 -15.95
CA HIS A 72 3.96 1.00 -17.10
C HIS A 72 5.42 1.04 -16.69
N THR A 73 6.20 0.01 -16.98
CA THR A 73 7.64 -0.05 -16.76
C THR A 73 8.36 0.15 -18.10
N ASP A 74 9.33 1.06 -18.12
CA ASP A 74 10.12 1.38 -19.31
C ASP A 74 11.10 0.23 -19.68
N PRO A 75 11.58 0.16 -20.94
CA PRO A 75 12.68 -0.74 -21.30
C PRO A 75 13.92 -0.59 -20.39
N PRO A 76 14.74 -1.65 -20.17
CA PRO A 76 14.69 -2.96 -20.84
C PRO A 76 13.68 -3.95 -20.24
N SER A 77 13.10 -3.66 -19.07
CA SER A 77 12.13 -4.52 -18.37
C SER A 77 10.68 -4.11 -18.70
N GLU A 78 10.42 -3.78 -19.96
CA GLU A 78 9.14 -3.25 -20.40
C GLU A 78 7.97 -4.15 -20.00
N SER A 79 7.01 -3.56 -19.29
CA SER A 79 5.79 -4.25 -18.87
C SER A 79 4.66 -3.27 -18.60
N ASP A 80 3.43 -3.74 -18.81
CA ASP A 80 2.20 -3.05 -18.43
C ASP A 80 1.45 -3.91 -17.43
N LEU A 81 1.23 -3.38 -16.23
CA LEU A 81 0.31 -3.93 -15.26
C LEU A 81 -0.92 -3.03 -15.18
N VAL A 82 -2.08 -3.60 -15.45
CA VAL A 82 -3.36 -2.90 -15.38
C VAL A 82 -4.22 -3.52 -14.29
N LEU A 83 -4.65 -2.72 -13.32
CA LEU A 83 -5.58 -3.12 -12.28
C LEU A 83 -6.94 -2.49 -12.54
N GLU A 84 -7.98 -3.31 -12.68
CA GLU A 84 -9.35 -2.87 -12.90
C GLU A 84 -10.33 -3.77 -12.12
N GLY A 85 -11.06 -3.19 -11.18
CA GLY A 85 -11.87 -3.99 -10.26
C GLY A 85 -11.02 -4.99 -9.47
N THR A 86 -11.34 -6.27 -9.55
CA THR A 86 -10.58 -7.38 -8.95
C THR A 86 -9.61 -8.04 -9.92
N THR A 87 -9.51 -7.55 -11.16
CA THR A 87 -8.66 -8.14 -12.19
C THR A 87 -7.33 -7.39 -12.29
N ALA A 88 -6.23 -8.13 -12.31
CA ALA A 88 -4.92 -7.65 -12.73
C ALA A 88 -4.60 -8.24 -14.10
N THR A 89 -4.14 -7.40 -15.02
CA THR A 89 -3.66 -7.83 -16.34
C THR A 89 -2.21 -7.41 -16.49
N LEU A 90 -1.32 -8.37 -16.73
CA LEU A 90 0.11 -8.16 -16.92
C LEU A 90 0.49 -8.52 -18.36
N LYS A 91 1.20 -7.60 -19.02
CA LYS A 91 1.86 -7.83 -20.30
C LYS A 91 3.33 -7.45 -20.15
N MET A 92 4.24 -8.36 -20.50
CA MET A 92 5.67 -8.10 -20.51
C MET A 92 6.19 -8.12 -21.94
N ALA A 93 7.31 -7.45 -22.19
CA ALA A 93 8.01 -7.50 -23.47
C ALA A 93 8.27 -8.97 -23.88
N GLY A 94 8.01 -9.29 -25.16
CA GLY A 94 8.19 -10.64 -25.70
C GLY A 94 7.01 -11.60 -25.46
N MET A 95 6.00 -11.23 -24.66
CA MET A 95 4.78 -12.03 -24.53
C MET A 95 3.85 -11.82 -25.72
N SER A 96 3.30 -12.91 -26.27
CA SER A 96 2.33 -12.86 -27.38
C SER A 96 0.96 -12.30 -26.95
N SER A 97 0.60 -12.49 -25.67
CA SER A 97 -0.67 -12.02 -25.08
C SER A 97 -0.48 -11.60 -23.64
N ALA A 98 -1.33 -10.66 -23.19
CA ALA A 98 -1.40 -10.31 -21.79
C ALA A 98 -1.99 -11.46 -20.96
N GLN A 99 -1.54 -11.60 -19.72
CA GLN A 99 -2.08 -12.55 -18.74
C GLN A 99 -2.97 -11.81 -17.75
N ALA A 100 -4.18 -12.34 -17.54
CA ALA A 100 -5.11 -11.82 -16.56
C ALA A 100 -5.21 -12.77 -15.37
N PHE A 101 -5.26 -12.21 -14.16
CA PHE A 101 -5.45 -12.96 -12.91
C PHE A 101 -6.52 -12.27 -12.07
N ASP A 102 -7.27 -13.08 -11.35
CA ASP A 102 -8.17 -12.56 -10.32
C ASP A 102 -7.40 -12.36 -9.01
N LEU A 103 -7.27 -11.11 -8.57
CA LEU A 103 -6.58 -10.74 -7.34
C LEU A 103 -7.18 -11.39 -6.09
N SER A 104 -8.49 -11.71 -6.13
CA SER A 104 -9.17 -12.34 -5.01
C SER A 104 -8.77 -13.82 -4.82
N SER A 105 -8.33 -14.48 -5.90
CA SER A 105 -7.90 -15.88 -5.89
C SER A 105 -6.40 -16.07 -5.59
N GLU A 106 -5.61 -14.99 -5.61
CA GLU A 106 -4.16 -15.01 -5.42
C GLU A 106 -3.77 -14.44 -4.04
N PRO A 107 -3.63 -15.29 -3.00
CA PRO A 107 -3.46 -14.82 -1.62
C PRO A 107 -2.19 -13.98 -1.38
N GLY A 108 -1.11 -14.22 -2.14
CA GLY A 108 0.15 -13.48 -2.02
C GLY A 108 0.15 -12.19 -2.85
N MET A 109 0.23 -12.33 -4.16
CA MET A 109 0.29 -11.20 -5.12
C MET A 109 -0.97 -10.34 -5.05
N GLY A 110 -2.15 -10.94 -4.91
CA GLY A 110 -3.40 -10.21 -4.78
C GLY A 110 -3.38 -9.20 -3.64
N LYS A 111 -2.84 -9.60 -2.48
CA LYS A 111 -2.73 -8.69 -1.32
C LYS A 111 -1.73 -7.56 -1.51
N VAL A 112 -0.62 -7.82 -2.20
CA VAL A 112 0.34 -6.76 -2.55
C VAL A 112 -0.31 -5.73 -3.49
N PHE A 113 -1.03 -6.17 -4.52
CA PHE A 113 -1.72 -5.27 -5.44
C PHE A 113 -2.89 -4.55 -4.79
N GLU A 114 -3.70 -5.23 -3.96
CA GLU A 114 -4.74 -4.58 -3.16
C GLU A 114 -4.15 -3.51 -2.24
N THR A 115 -3.00 -3.78 -1.61
CA THR A 115 -2.31 -2.82 -0.76
C THR A 115 -1.79 -1.64 -1.57
N LEU A 116 -1.12 -1.89 -2.70
CA LEU A 116 -0.65 -0.84 -3.59
C LEU A 116 -1.82 0.05 -4.06
N ARG A 117 -2.90 -0.57 -4.49
CA ARG A 117 -4.11 0.14 -4.91
C ARG A 117 -4.70 0.95 -3.77
N ALA A 118 -4.88 0.37 -2.58
CA ALA A 118 -5.43 1.07 -1.43
C ALA A 118 -4.53 2.26 -1.00
N VAL A 119 -3.21 2.13 -1.11
CA VAL A 119 -2.26 3.22 -0.86
C VAL A 119 -2.42 4.32 -1.91
N LEU A 120 -2.51 3.97 -3.19
CA LEU A 120 -2.64 4.93 -4.29
C LEU A 120 -4.03 5.58 -4.32
N GLU A 121 -5.07 4.83 -3.97
CA GLU A 121 -6.44 5.34 -3.80
C GLU A 121 -6.60 6.11 -2.49
N ALA A 122 -5.60 5.97 -1.61
CA ALA A 122 -5.64 6.38 -0.21
C ALA A 122 -6.91 5.97 0.53
N ASP A 123 -7.39 4.82 0.20
CA ASP A 123 -8.37 4.11 0.98
C ASP A 123 -7.64 3.44 2.17
N LEU A 124 -7.11 4.31 3.05
CA LEU A 124 -6.34 3.87 4.22
C LEU A 124 -7.22 3.04 5.17
N GLU A 125 -8.54 3.22 5.11
CA GLU A 125 -9.49 2.44 5.91
C GLU A 125 -9.48 0.97 5.49
N ARG A 126 -9.31 0.66 4.20
CA ARG A 126 -9.10 -0.71 3.71
C ARG A 126 -7.83 -1.37 4.23
N LEU A 127 -6.82 -0.58 4.58
CA LEU A 127 -5.56 -1.09 5.09
C LEU A 127 -5.63 -1.45 6.57
N THR A 128 -6.54 -0.84 7.35
CA THR A 128 -6.59 -1.03 8.81
C THR A 128 -6.84 -2.48 9.27
N PRO A 129 -7.60 -3.34 8.55
CA PRO A 129 -7.72 -4.74 8.91
C PRO A 129 -6.45 -5.55 8.66
N LEU A 130 -5.64 -5.14 7.68
CA LEU A 130 -4.43 -5.86 7.26
C LEU A 130 -3.18 -5.35 7.98
N PHE A 131 -3.14 -4.05 8.29
CA PHE A 131 -1.97 -3.38 8.85
C PHE A 131 -2.31 -2.56 10.09
N GLU A 132 -1.34 -2.46 10.97
CA GLU A 132 -1.25 -1.41 11.96
C GLU A 132 -0.63 -0.18 11.29
N LEU A 133 -1.38 0.93 11.24
CA LEU A 133 -0.93 2.20 10.69
C LEU A 133 -0.41 3.08 11.80
N LYS A 134 0.79 3.62 11.63
CA LYS A 134 1.42 4.53 12.59
C LYS A 134 2.01 5.73 11.87
N VAL A 135 1.65 6.94 12.29
CA VAL A 135 2.35 8.16 11.86
C VAL A 135 3.72 8.19 12.55
N VAL A 136 4.78 8.14 11.75
CA VAL A 136 6.17 8.15 12.22
C VAL A 136 6.81 9.52 12.08
N ARG A 137 6.22 10.37 11.25
CA ARG A 137 6.61 11.76 11.03
C ARG A 137 5.41 12.58 10.58
N SER A 138 5.18 13.74 11.21
CA SER A 138 4.00 14.56 10.93
C SER A 138 4.22 15.57 9.79
N ARG A 139 5.45 16.07 9.59
CA ARG A 139 5.77 17.08 8.56
C ARG A 139 7.21 16.93 8.05
N PRO A 140 7.43 16.61 6.75
CA PRO A 140 6.42 16.06 5.84
C PRO A 140 5.91 14.70 6.37
N LEU A 141 4.66 14.34 6.03
CA LEU A 141 4.00 13.16 6.61
C LEU A 141 4.72 11.87 6.22
N GLY A 142 4.95 11.02 7.21
CA GLY A 142 5.46 9.66 7.06
C GLY A 142 4.56 8.67 7.81
N VAL A 143 4.14 7.61 7.14
CA VAL A 143 3.25 6.58 7.69
C VAL A 143 3.90 5.22 7.56
N SER A 144 3.98 4.48 8.66
CA SER A 144 4.43 3.08 8.68
C SER A 144 3.22 2.15 8.76
N LEU A 145 3.26 1.08 7.97
CA LEU A 145 2.28 0.01 7.95
C LEU A 145 2.96 -1.30 8.36
N LYS A 146 2.52 -1.90 9.45
CA LYS A 146 3.02 -3.18 9.94
C LYS A 146 1.96 -4.26 9.78
N PRO A 147 2.25 -5.43 9.17
CA PRO A 147 1.30 -6.52 9.03
C PRO A 147 0.68 -6.94 10.37
N ARG A 148 -0.64 -7.16 10.40
CA ARG A 148 -1.37 -7.61 11.60
C ARG A 148 -1.44 -9.13 11.74
N ASN A 149 -1.25 -9.86 10.64
CA ASN A 149 -1.34 -11.32 10.64
C ASN A 149 -0.05 -11.98 10.15
N GLU A 150 0.18 -13.20 10.62
CA GLU A 150 1.39 -13.96 10.31
C GLU A 150 1.53 -14.31 8.82
N ALA A 151 0.42 -14.54 8.12
CA ALA A 151 0.48 -14.90 6.70
C ALA A 151 1.07 -13.76 5.86
N LEU A 152 0.65 -12.52 6.14
CA LEU A 152 1.21 -11.33 5.50
C LEU A 152 2.63 -11.03 6.00
N ALA A 153 2.89 -11.24 7.29
CA ALA A 153 4.22 -11.03 7.87
C ALA A 153 5.30 -12.00 7.35
N ARG A 154 4.90 -13.14 6.77
CA ARG A 154 5.84 -14.08 6.11
C ARG A 154 6.41 -13.56 4.80
N VAL A 155 5.71 -12.64 4.15
CA VAL A 155 6.10 -12.08 2.82
C VAL A 155 6.41 -10.60 2.89
N LEU A 156 6.02 -9.90 3.96
CA LEU A 156 6.19 -8.47 4.10
C LEU A 156 6.45 -8.11 5.57
N GLU A 157 7.61 -7.53 5.86
CA GLU A 157 7.94 -7.01 7.20
C GLU A 157 7.20 -5.71 7.49
N GLY A 158 7.11 -4.82 6.49
CA GLY A 158 6.39 -3.55 6.60
C GLY A 158 6.51 -2.68 5.37
N ILE A 159 5.69 -1.63 5.36
CA ILE A 159 5.67 -0.60 4.32
C ILE A 159 5.86 0.75 5.00
N GLN A 160 6.71 1.59 4.41
CA GLN A 160 6.85 3.01 4.75
C GLN A 160 6.31 3.85 3.60
N LEU A 161 5.45 4.81 3.90
CA LEU A 161 4.92 5.78 2.96
C LEU A 161 5.39 7.17 3.35
N ASP A 162 5.98 7.90 2.42
CA ASP A 162 6.41 9.27 2.61
C ASP A 162 5.68 10.20 1.64
N PHE A 163 5.13 11.29 2.20
CA PHE A 163 4.34 12.27 1.46
C PHE A 163 5.01 13.64 1.50
N ASP A 164 4.71 14.49 0.54
CA ASP A 164 5.11 15.90 0.60
C ASP A 164 4.13 16.75 1.44
N ALA A 165 4.39 18.05 1.51
CA ALA A 165 3.56 19.01 2.25
C ALA A 165 2.12 19.15 1.70
N ARG A 166 1.86 18.67 0.47
CA ARG A 166 0.54 18.64 -0.19
C ARG A 166 -0.08 17.26 -0.18
N TYR A 167 0.46 16.33 0.61
CA TYR A 167 0.04 14.93 0.70
C TYR A 167 0.17 14.14 -0.60
N ARG A 168 1.07 14.53 -1.53
CA ARG A 168 1.41 13.70 -2.68
C ARG A 168 2.39 12.63 -2.24
N LEU A 169 2.16 11.38 -2.64
CA LEU A 169 3.03 10.26 -2.33
C LEU A 169 4.38 10.44 -3.03
N LEU A 170 5.46 10.58 -2.27
CA LEU A 170 6.82 10.73 -2.80
C LEU A 170 7.57 9.41 -2.85
N GLN A 171 7.37 8.56 -1.84
CA GLN A 171 8.10 7.30 -1.73
C GLN A 171 7.26 6.23 -1.06
N VAL A 172 7.42 5.01 -1.56
CA VAL A 172 6.99 3.77 -0.94
C VAL A 172 8.23 2.90 -0.73
N SER A 173 8.46 2.45 0.50
CA SER A 173 9.52 1.49 0.82
C SER A 173 8.89 0.23 1.38
N LEU A 174 9.12 -0.91 0.72
CA LEU A 174 8.70 -2.23 1.18
C LEU A 174 9.91 -2.96 1.75
N ARG A 175 9.74 -3.64 2.87
CA ARG A 175 10.75 -4.51 3.48
C ARG A 175 10.23 -5.92 3.54
N GLU A 176 11.04 -6.86 3.08
CA GLU A 176 10.75 -8.28 3.08
C GLU A 176 11.51 -8.96 4.25
N PRO A 177 10.99 -10.07 4.83
CA PRO A 177 11.61 -10.71 6.01
C PRO A 177 13.00 -11.29 5.75
N ASP A 178 13.33 -11.62 4.50
CA ASP A 178 14.65 -12.10 4.08
C ASP A 178 15.71 -10.99 4.03
N GLY A 179 15.25 -9.75 4.17
CA GLY A 179 16.06 -8.54 4.17
C GLY A 179 16.15 -7.84 2.81
N ASP A 180 15.39 -8.31 1.83
CA ASP A 180 15.19 -7.58 0.58
C ASP A 180 14.37 -6.32 0.83
N ARG A 181 14.62 -5.30 0.02
CA ARG A 181 13.91 -4.01 0.09
C ARG A 181 13.61 -3.50 -1.30
N THR A 182 12.41 -2.97 -1.47
CA THR A 182 12.01 -2.26 -2.68
C THR A 182 11.65 -0.82 -2.31
N ASP A 183 12.35 0.14 -2.92
CA ASP A 183 12.06 1.56 -2.80
C ASP A 183 11.48 2.05 -4.13
N ILE A 184 10.36 2.78 -4.07
CA ILE A 184 9.70 3.36 -5.23
C ILE A 184 9.57 4.86 -4.98
N ALA A 185 10.31 5.65 -5.74
CA ALA A 185 10.24 7.11 -5.70
C ALA A 185 9.33 7.63 -6.81
N PHE A 186 8.42 8.54 -6.47
CA PHE A 186 7.48 9.17 -7.41
C PHE A 186 7.84 10.63 -7.64
N ARG A 187 7.78 11.08 -8.88
CA ARG A 187 8.05 12.46 -9.32
C ARG A 187 7.10 12.88 -10.44
N ASP A 188 7.14 14.15 -10.81
CA ASP A 188 6.37 14.72 -11.93
C ASP A 188 4.86 14.46 -11.81
N HIS A 189 4.33 14.65 -10.61
CA HIS A 189 2.92 14.41 -10.32
C HIS A 189 2.03 15.39 -11.09
N VAL A 190 1.07 14.85 -11.84
CA VAL A 190 -0.05 15.57 -12.43
C VAL A 190 -1.32 15.04 -11.77
N ILE A 191 -2.04 15.91 -11.05
CA ILE A 191 -3.22 15.54 -10.26
C ILE A 191 -4.38 16.42 -10.68
N GLU A 192 -5.49 15.78 -11.05
CA GLU A 192 -6.78 16.45 -11.20
C GLU A 192 -7.62 16.17 -9.97
N THR A 193 -8.23 17.20 -9.43
CA THR A 193 -9.13 17.09 -8.27
C THR A 193 -10.56 17.38 -8.69
N ALA A 194 -11.52 16.75 -8.02
CA ALA A 194 -12.92 17.18 -8.13
C ALA A 194 -13.01 18.65 -7.71
N GLY A 195 -13.74 19.43 -8.48
CA GLY A 195 -14.07 20.80 -8.11
C GLY A 195 -14.77 20.86 -6.74
N PRO A 196 -14.79 22.03 -6.10
CA PRO A 196 -15.51 22.24 -4.85
C PRO A 196 -16.99 21.99 -4.98
#